data_096a46dbc7cc9cd312c53a4fb511624d
#
_entry.id   096a46dbc7cc9cd312c53a4fb511624d
#
_cell.length_a   1.000
_cell.length_b   1.000
_cell.length_c   1.000
_cell.angle_alpha   90.00
_cell.angle_beta   90.00
_cell.angle_gamma   90.00
#
_symmetry.space_group_name_H-M   'P 1'
#
loop_
_entity.id
_entity.type
_entity.pdbx_description
1 polymer ?
#
loop_
_entity_poly.entity_id
_entity_poly.type
_entity_poly.pdbx_seq_one_letter_code
_entity_poly.pdbx_strand_id
1 'polypeptide(L)'
;RDIDPNKENVLTGVNFGRGLPRALAAPGVAVASVGNLETYGVLTGIEDEDQRMKALDVFYKVYVPMIGQGPVVDYLAQTGLDALAGADILSTAPKMYTSSVEYGGDVVGQYMRNIAQTHLANFGTRVLYTTAPYNSFDTHAGQLANHTWLWTQTSRAVSDFYNDLQEHNAGHNVMLLVFTEFGRRVHDNGSGTDHGSGGHAFVIGQAVKGGLYGEYPSLEENKLLEGDLHFNNDFRGLYSTILEKWMGMDAKPIVNGTFEQLDFI
;
A
#
# COMPACT_ATOMS: atom_id res chain seq x y z
N ARG A 1 12.94 -9.35 0.62
CA ARG A 1 14.19 -10.01 0.17
C ARG A 1 13.89 -10.97 -0.98
N ASP A 2 12.90 -11.84 -0.85
CA ASP A 2 12.62 -12.87 -1.86
C ASP A 2 12.03 -12.32 -3.16
N ILE A 3 11.43 -11.13 -3.11
CA ILE A 3 10.88 -10.43 -4.29
C ILE A 3 12.00 -9.78 -5.13
N ASP A 4 13.03 -9.28 -4.49
CA ASP A 4 14.21 -8.65 -5.10
C ASP A 4 15.47 -9.10 -4.34
N PRO A 5 15.94 -10.33 -4.60
CA PRO A 5 17.06 -10.91 -3.85
C PRO A 5 18.38 -10.18 -4.06
N ASN A 6 18.55 -9.57 -5.22
CA ASN A 6 19.76 -8.83 -5.57
C ASN A 6 19.71 -7.37 -5.12
N LYS A 7 18.56 -6.86 -4.68
CA LYS A 7 18.31 -5.45 -4.30
C LYS A 7 18.65 -4.47 -5.43
N GLU A 8 18.32 -4.84 -6.65
CA GLU A 8 18.62 -4.05 -7.84
C GLU A 8 17.56 -2.99 -8.11
N ASN A 9 16.31 -3.22 -7.66
CA ASN A 9 15.21 -2.31 -7.88
C ASN A 9 14.97 -1.41 -6.65
N VAL A 10 15.35 -0.15 -6.76
CA VAL A 10 15.13 0.87 -5.73
C VAL A 10 13.64 1.21 -5.52
N LEU A 11 12.75 0.71 -6.40
CA LEU A 11 11.30 0.90 -6.37
C LEU A 11 10.55 -0.42 -6.17
N THR A 12 11.14 -1.43 -5.55
CA THR A 12 10.47 -2.70 -5.22
C THR A 12 9.16 -2.46 -4.44
N GLY A 13 9.16 -1.50 -3.53
CA GLY A 13 7.97 -1.03 -2.82
C GLY A 13 7.80 0.48 -2.93
N VAL A 14 6.56 0.93 -3.10
CA VAL A 14 6.21 2.36 -3.11
C VAL A 14 4.97 2.59 -2.25
N ASN A 15 5.07 3.54 -1.32
CA ASN A 15 3.96 4.02 -0.52
C ASN A 15 3.50 5.39 -1.03
N PHE A 16 2.21 5.57 -1.22
CA PHE A 16 1.60 6.87 -1.47
C PHE A 16 0.91 7.36 -0.21
N GLY A 17 1.53 8.34 0.44
CA GLY A 17 1.11 8.88 1.72
C GLY A 17 2.23 9.62 2.45
N ARG A 18 1.91 10.20 3.59
CA ARG A 18 2.90 10.89 4.42
C ARG A 18 3.64 9.89 5.31
N GLY A 19 4.96 9.86 5.17
CA GLY A 19 5.81 8.99 5.97
C GLY A 19 5.78 7.52 5.53
N LEU A 20 6.81 6.78 5.89
CA LEU A 20 6.91 5.35 5.57
C LEU A 20 6.13 4.53 6.61
N PRO A 21 5.11 3.76 6.20
CA PRO A 21 4.41 2.88 7.12
C PRO A 21 5.34 1.82 7.70
N ARG A 22 5.16 1.50 8.98
CA ARG A 22 5.96 0.46 9.64
C ARG A 22 5.89 -0.89 8.93
N ALA A 23 4.75 -1.20 8.32
CA ALA A 23 4.55 -2.42 7.55
C ALA A 23 5.49 -2.55 6.34
N LEU A 24 5.97 -1.42 5.79
CA LEU A 24 6.90 -1.37 4.67
C LEU A 24 8.35 -1.07 5.09
N ALA A 25 8.59 -0.77 6.36
CA ALA A 25 9.93 -0.49 6.87
C ALA A 25 10.70 -1.79 7.11
N ALA A 26 11.41 -2.27 6.11
CA ALA A 26 12.21 -3.49 6.18
C ALA A 26 13.71 -3.18 5.97
N PRO A 27 14.60 -3.60 6.89
CA PRO A 27 16.04 -3.37 6.74
C PRO A 27 16.60 -3.93 5.44
N GLY A 28 17.28 -3.09 4.68
CA GLY A 28 17.92 -3.46 3.41
C GLY A 28 16.95 -3.70 2.24
N VAL A 29 15.73 -3.17 2.33
CA VAL A 29 14.79 -3.08 1.21
C VAL A 29 14.49 -1.61 0.96
N ALA A 30 14.74 -1.14 -0.25
CA ALA A 30 14.39 0.22 -0.64
C ALA A 30 12.86 0.34 -0.83
N VAL A 31 12.25 1.28 -0.13
CA VAL A 31 10.84 1.63 -0.27
C VAL A 31 10.72 3.14 -0.37
N ALA A 32 10.18 3.63 -1.46
CA ALA A 32 9.87 5.04 -1.62
C ALA A 32 8.56 5.40 -0.90
N SER A 33 8.54 6.55 -0.21
CA SER A 33 7.31 7.10 0.38
C SER A 33 7.03 8.46 -0.22
N VAL A 34 5.91 8.56 -0.95
CA VAL A 34 5.59 9.65 -1.86
C VAL A 34 4.34 10.38 -1.38
N GLY A 35 4.49 11.62 -0.97
CA GLY A 35 3.34 12.45 -0.60
C GLY A 35 2.62 13.04 -1.81
N ASN A 36 3.38 13.43 -2.83
CA ASN A 36 2.89 13.93 -4.10
C ASN A 36 3.87 13.54 -5.21
N LEU A 37 3.37 12.81 -6.20
CA LEU A 37 4.22 12.25 -7.26
C LEU A 37 4.78 13.33 -8.21
N GLU A 38 4.02 14.39 -8.46
CA GLU A 38 4.44 15.48 -9.35
C GLU A 38 5.60 16.32 -8.78
N THR A 39 5.66 16.43 -7.44
CA THR A 39 6.69 17.19 -6.72
C THR A 39 7.68 16.29 -6.00
N TYR A 40 7.58 14.96 -6.17
CA TYR A 40 8.47 14.02 -5.54
C TYR A 40 9.86 14.09 -6.13
N GLY A 41 10.86 14.21 -5.26
CA GLY A 41 12.25 14.22 -5.69
C GLY A 41 13.18 14.86 -4.67
N VAL A 42 14.46 14.61 -4.89
CA VAL A 42 15.55 15.31 -4.20
C VAL A 42 15.90 16.55 -5.03
N LEU A 43 16.07 17.69 -4.38
CA LEU A 43 16.44 18.95 -5.03
C LEU A 43 15.39 19.51 -6.02
N THR A 44 14.12 19.21 -5.81
CA THR A 44 13.02 19.67 -6.68
C THR A 44 12.78 21.19 -6.65
N GLY A 45 13.29 21.88 -5.64
CA GLY A 45 13.25 23.36 -5.56
C GLY A 45 14.32 24.06 -6.40
N ILE A 46 15.18 23.31 -7.11
CA ILE A 46 16.22 23.88 -8.01
C ILE A 46 15.74 23.72 -9.44
N GLU A 47 15.18 24.79 -10.02
CA GLU A 47 14.68 24.79 -11.40
C GLU A 47 15.79 24.89 -12.44
N ASP A 48 16.91 25.55 -12.10
CA ASP A 48 18.08 25.70 -12.96
C ASP A 48 18.86 24.38 -13.04
N GLU A 49 18.99 23.85 -14.23
CA GLU A 49 19.59 22.53 -14.49
C GLU A 49 21.09 22.49 -14.10
N ASP A 50 21.82 23.57 -14.38
CA ASP A 50 23.25 23.66 -14.02
C ASP A 50 23.46 23.71 -12.50
N GLN A 51 22.58 24.41 -11.79
CA GLN A 51 22.62 24.43 -10.32
C GLN A 51 22.19 23.08 -9.74
N ARG A 52 21.19 22.43 -10.34
CA ARG A 52 20.78 21.10 -9.92
C ARG A 52 21.89 20.08 -10.13
N MET A 53 22.58 20.11 -11.26
CA MET A 53 23.74 19.23 -11.53
C MET A 53 24.89 19.45 -10.55
N LYS A 54 25.19 20.69 -10.18
CA LYS A 54 26.20 20.98 -9.15
C LYS A 54 25.77 20.45 -7.77
N ALA A 55 24.51 20.60 -7.41
CA ALA A 55 23.99 20.07 -6.15
C ALA A 55 24.01 18.53 -6.11
N LEU A 56 23.70 17.86 -7.22
CA LEU A 56 23.85 16.41 -7.38
C LEU A 56 25.30 15.95 -7.25
N ASP A 57 26.24 16.66 -7.87
CA ASP A 57 27.68 16.37 -7.74
C ASP A 57 28.14 16.43 -6.28
N VAL A 58 27.69 17.46 -5.53
CA VAL A 58 27.95 17.55 -4.09
C VAL A 58 27.32 16.39 -3.33
N PHE A 59 26.08 16.03 -3.66
CA PHE A 59 25.39 14.90 -3.04
C PHE A 59 26.18 13.60 -3.23
N TYR A 60 26.59 13.28 -4.47
CA TYR A 60 27.40 12.10 -4.74
C TYR A 60 28.76 12.14 -4.04
N LYS A 61 29.43 13.28 -4.00
CA LYS A 61 30.72 13.45 -3.28
C LYS A 61 30.58 13.23 -1.77
N VAL A 62 29.41 13.46 -1.21
CA VAL A 62 29.14 13.21 0.22
C VAL A 62 28.79 11.75 0.46
N TYR A 63 27.85 11.19 -0.30
CA TYR A 63 27.29 9.86 0.00
C TYR A 63 28.14 8.69 -0.49
N VAL A 64 28.73 8.78 -1.69
CA VAL A 64 29.49 7.66 -2.26
C VAL A 64 30.71 7.26 -1.40
N PRO A 65 31.53 8.18 -0.86
CA PRO A 65 32.66 7.80 0.00
C PRO A 65 32.27 7.24 1.36
N MET A 66 31.00 7.38 1.75
CA MET A 66 30.48 6.81 3.00
C MET A 66 30.30 5.30 2.91
N ILE A 67 30.18 4.73 1.71
CA ILE A 67 30.07 3.29 1.49
C ILE A 67 31.39 2.60 1.87
N GLY A 68 31.30 1.56 2.71
CA GLY A 68 32.47 0.83 3.23
C GLY A 68 32.99 1.38 4.56
N GLN A 69 32.34 2.41 5.14
CA GLN A 69 32.77 3.02 6.42
C GLN A 69 32.12 2.37 7.65
N GLY A 70 31.26 1.38 7.45
CA GLY A 70 30.61 0.61 8.51
C GLY A 70 29.08 0.56 8.36
N PRO A 71 28.44 -0.39 9.03
CA PRO A 71 27.06 -0.79 8.69
C PRO A 71 26.02 0.34 8.83
N VAL A 72 26.18 1.24 9.79
CA VAL A 72 25.25 2.37 9.96
C VAL A 72 25.46 3.43 8.89
N VAL A 73 26.72 3.75 8.61
CA VAL A 73 27.10 4.76 7.61
C VAL A 73 26.76 4.26 6.21
N ASP A 74 27.03 2.99 5.92
CA ASP A 74 26.68 2.33 4.67
C ASP A 74 25.16 2.35 4.43
N TYR A 75 24.38 2.04 5.48
CA TYR A 75 22.92 2.08 5.39
C TYR A 75 22.40 3.48 5.07
N LEU A 76 22.92 4.51 5.74
CA LEU A 76 22.53 5.90 5.48
C LEU A 76 22.91 6.35 4.08
N ALA A 77 24.12 6.01 3.65
CA ALA A 77 24.62 6.36 2.33
C ALA A 77 23.81 5.69 1.22
N GLN A 78 23.58 4.38 1.33
CA GLN A 78 22.77 3.63 0.36
C GLN A 78 21.33 4.16 0.32
N THR A 79 20.71 4.42 1.48
CA THR A 79 19.37 4.99 1.53
C THR A 79 19.28 6.34 0.82
N GLY A 80 20.29 7.19 0.97
CA GLY A 80 20.36 8.48 0.27
C GLY A 80 20.47 8.32 -1.25
N LEU A 81 21.32 7.42 -1.71
CA LEU A 81 21.48 7.13 -3.14
C LEU A 81 20.23 6.48 -3.75
N ASP A 82 19.61 5.54 -3.04
CA ASP A 82 18.38 4.88 -3.47
C ASP A 82 17.20 5.88 -3.55
N ALA A 83 17.10 6.79 -2.56
CA ALA A 83 16.09 7.83 -2.55
C ALA A 83 16.22 8.78 -3.76
N LEU A 84 17.47 9.15 -4.11
CA LEU A 84 17.73 9.99 -5.28
C LEU A 84 17.36 9.25 -6.57
N ALA A 85 17.84 8.04 -6.76
CA ALA A 85 17.55 7.23 -7.94
C ALA A 85 16.06 6.93 -8.09
N GLY A 86 15.41 6.53 -7.00
CA GLY A 86 13.98 6.27 -6.97
C GLY A 86 13.14 7.51 -7.29
N ALA A 87 13.54 8.68 -6.79
CA ALA A 87 12.86 9.92 -7.06
C ALA A 87 12.93 10.33 -8.54
N ASP A 88 14.10 10.23 -9.14
CA ASP A 88 14.30 10.55 -10.55
C ASP A 88 13.44 9.62 -11.46
N ILE A 89 13.39 8.31 -11.15
CA ILE A 89 12.55 7.36 -11.89
C ILE A 89 11.07 7.68 -11.70
N LEU A 90 10.60 7.80 -10.46
CA LEU A 90 9.18 8.03 -10.16
C LEU A 90 8.64 9.34 -10.75
N SER A 91 9.45 10.38 -10.82
CA SER A 91 9.07 11.67 -11.42
C SER A 91 8.70 11.58 -12.91
N THR A 92 9.05 10.48 -13.57
CA THR A 92 8.70 10.24 -14.96
C THR A 92 7.32 9.63 -15.15
N ALA A 93 6.77 8.94 -14.12
CA ALA A 93 5.51 8.24 -14.22
C ALA A 93 4.33 9.12 -14.70
N PRO A 94 4.10 10.33 -14.15
CA PRO A 94 3.03 11.20 -14.63
C PRO A 94 3.17 11.60 -16.11
N LYS A 95 4.40 11.70 -16.62
CA LYS A 95 4.69 12.08 -18.01
C LYS A 95 4.44 10.94 -19.00
N MET A 96 4.49 9.70 -18.52
CA MET A 96 4.26 8.49 -19.33
C MET A 96 2.80 8.05 -19.30
N TYR A 97 1.99 8.69 -18.47
CA TYR A 97 0.62 8.27 -18.20
C TYR A 97 -0.40 9.11 -18.96
N THR A 98 -1.33 8.43 -19.59
CA THR A 98 -2.55 9.01 -20.16
C THR A 98 -3.71 8.07 -19.86
N SER A 99 -4.86 8.58 -19.47
CA SER A 99 -6.06 7.79 -19.22
C SER A 99 -7.30 8.63 -19.43
N SER A 100 -8.39 8.00 -19.86
CA SER A 100 -9.71 8.63 -19.93
C SER A 100 -10.44 8.62 -18.60
N VAL A 101 -9.92 7.90 -17.59
CA VAL A 101 -10.54 7.77 -16.27
C VAL A 101 -10.27 9.00 -15.43
N GLU A 102 -11.35 9.64 -14.99
CA GLU A 102 -11.31 10.78 -14.09
C GLU A 102 -11.39 10.32 -12.62
N TYR A 103 -10.25 10.25 -11.97
CA TYR A 103 -10.20 9.94 -10.53
C TYR A 103 -10.78 11.06 -9.68
N GLY A 104 -11.38 10.67 -8.55
CA GLY A 104 -11.87 11.63 -7.55
C GLY A 104 -10.79 12.61 -7.11
N GLY A 105 -11.17 13.87 -6.88
CA GLY A 105 -10.26 14.91 -6.36
C GLY A 105 -9.90 14.76 -4.88
N ASP A 106 -10.47 13.77 -4.20
CA ASP A 106 -10.14 13.43 -2.82
C ASP A 106 -8.77 12.72 -2.71
N VAL A 107 -8.24 12.66 -1.50
CA VAL A 107 -6.88 12.15 -1.27
C VAL A 107 -6.74 10.68 -1.68
N VAL A 108 -7.76 9.85 -1.43
CA VAL A 108 -7.71 8.41 -1.77
C VAL A 108 -7.72 8.25 -3.29
N GLY A 109 -8.58 8.99 -3.99
CA GLY A 109 -8.63 9.01 -5.45
C GLY A 109 -7.30 9.41 -6.07
N GLN A 110 -6.65 10.45 -5.54
CA GLN A 110 -5.35 10.89 -6.04
C GLN A 110 -4.22 9.88 -5.74
N TYR A 111 -4.24 9.22 -4.58
CA TYR A 111 -3.26 8.16 -4.29
C TYR A 111 -3.46 6.95 -5.21
N MET A 112 -4.71 6.54 -5.47
CA MET A 112 -4.97 5.44 -6.41
C MET A 112 -4.56 5.79 -7.84
N ARG A 113 -4.72 7.04 -8.28
CA ARG A 113 -4.17 7.53 -9.54
C ARG A 113 -2.65 7.43 -9.58
N ASN A 114 -1.96 7.84 -8.53
CA ASN A 114 -0.50 7.76 -8.46
C ASN A 114 -0.02 6.29 -8.49
N ILE A 115 -0.76 5.38 -7.85
CA ILE A 115 -0.53 3.93 -7.94
C ILE A 115 -0.67 3.45 -9.39
N ALA A 116 -1.74 3.85 -10.09
CA ALA A 116 -1.94 3.50 -11.49
C ALA A 116 -0.79 4.02 -12.37
N GLN A 117 -0.40 5.27 -12.23
CA GLN A 117 0.72 5.88 -12.96
C GLN A 117 2.02 5.09 -12.74
N THR A 118 2.32 4.73 -11.50
CA THR A 118 3.54 3.99 -11.16
C THR A 118 3.51 2.56 -11.72
N HIS A 119 2.37 1.88 -11.61
CA HIS A 119 2.19 0.54 -12.14
C HIS A 119 2.31 0.50 -13.66
N LEU A 120 1.61 1.40 -14.35
CA LEU A 120 1.59 1.48 -15.82
C LEU A 120 2.94 1.93 -16.40
N ALA A 121 3.74 2.68 -15.65
CA ALA A 121 5.11 3.03 -16.05
C ALA A 121 6.08 1.84 -16.02
N ASN A 122 5.66 0.70 -15.45
CA ASN A 122 6.40 -0.57 -15.46
C ASN A 122 7.83 -0.50 -14.89
N PHE A 123 7.99 0.17 -13.76
CA PHE A 123 9.29 0.28 -13.06
C PHE A 123 9.71 -0.99 -12.30
N GLY A 124 8.98 -2.10 -12.48
CA GLY A 124 9.22 -3.33 -11.74
C GLY A 124 8.79 -3.29 -10.28
N THR A 125 7.98 -2.31 -9.89
CA THR A 125 7.42 -2.21 -8.54
C THR A 125 6.50 -3.41 -8.26
N ARG A 126 6.71 -4.06 -7.12
CA ARG A 126 5.99 -5.27 -6.73
C ARG A 126 4.93 -5.03 -5.65
N VAL A 127 5.16 -4.03 -4.81
CA VAL A 127 4.25 -3.67 -3.72
C VAL A 127 3.95 -2.18 -3.80
N LEU A 128 2.69 -1.86 -4.04
CA LEU A 128 2.15 -0.52 -4.01
C LEU A 128 1.22 -0.39 -2.81
N TYR A 129 1.39 0.62 -2.01
CA TYR A 129 0.67 0.77 -0.75
C TYR A 129 0.14 2.19 -0.59
N THR A 130 -1.04 2.30 0.00
CA THR A 130 -1.58 3.56 0.48
C THR A 130 -2.50 3.33 1.66
N THR A 131 -2.82 4.38 2.40
CA THR A 131 -3.80 4.35 3.49
C THR A 131 -4.84 5.44 3.28
N ALA A 132 -6.04 5.18 3.76
CA ALA A 132 -6.99 6.28 3.96
C ALA A 132 -6.37 7.29 4.93
N PRO A 133 -6.43 8.61 4.64
CA PRO A 133 -5.71 9.59 5.43
C PRO A 133 -6.29 9.74 6.84
N TYR A 134 -5.42 10.00 7.82
CA TYR A 134 -5.77 10.51 9.15
C TYR A 134 -6.74 9.67 9.98
N ASN A 135 -6.53 8.34 10.08
CA ASN A 135 -7.42 7.47 10.84
C ASN A 135 -8.91 7.64 10.44
N SER A 136 -9.17 7.83 9.14
CA SER A 136 -10.49 8.22 8.63
C SER A 136 -11.60 7.26 9.10
N PHE A 137 -11.32 5.96 9.12
CA PHE A 137 -12.27 4.93 9.57
C PHE A 137 -12.23 4.69 11.08
N ASP A 138 -11.35 5.36 11.82
CA ASP A 138 -11.27 5.29 13.28
C ASP A 138 -12.30 6.22 13.94
N THR A 139 -13.58 6.00 13.62
CA THR A 139 -14.69 6.83 14.06
C THR A 139 -15.37 6.21 15.29
N HIS A 140 -15.41 6.96 16.39
CA HIS A 140 -16.12 6.61 17.61
C HIS A 140 -17.42 7.41 17.80
N ALA A 141 -17.63 8.45 16.97
CA ALA A 141 -18.81 9.29 16.98
C ALA A 141 -19.21 9.72 15.57
N GLY A 142 -20.50 9.93 15.33
CA GLY A 142 -21.04 10.27 14.01
C GLY A 142 -20.75 9.21 12.95
N GLN A 143 -20.57 7.96 13.36
CA GLN A 143 -20.01 6.91 12.54
C GLN A 143 -20.81 6.62 11.28
N LEU A 144 -22.14 6.55 11.38
CA LEU A 144 -22.98 6.18 10.24
C LEU A 144 -22.80 7.13 9.04
N ALA A 145 -22.85 8.43 9.28
CA ALA A 145 -22.66 9.42 8.23
C ALA A 145 -21.22 9.44 7.70
N ASN A 146 -20.25 9.38 8.59
CA ASN A 146 -18.83 9.38 8.24
C ASN A 146 -18.44 8.13 7.43
N HIS A 147 -18.88 6.93 7.83
CA HIS A 147 -18.60 5.69 7.10
C HIS A 147 -19.25 5.68 5.73
N THR A 148 -20.47 6.18 5.59
CA THR A 148 -21.13 6.30 4.29
C THR A 148 -20.28 7.15 3.33
N TRP A 149 -19.81 8.30 3.80
CA TRP A 149 -18.96 9.19 3.00
C TRP A 149 -17.60 8.56 2.68
N LEU A 150 -16.91 7.97 3.67
CA LEU A 150 -15.61 7.32 3.50
C LEU A 150 -15.65 6.15 2.52
N TRP A 151 -16.69 5.30 2.65
CA TRP A 151 -16.88 4.18 1.73
C TRP A 151 -17.24 4.65 0.32
N THR A 152 -17.97 5.75 0.17
CA THR A 152 -18.25 6.32 -1.16
C THR A 152 -16.97 6.75 -1.86
N GLN A 153 -16.05 7.41 -1.16
CA GLN A 153 -14.75 7.80 -1.72
C GLN A 153 -13.86 6.59 -2.00
N THR A 154 -13.74 5.68 -1.03
CA THR A 154 -12.87 4.50 -1.16
C THR A 154 -13.35 3.59 -2.30
N SER A 155 -14.64 3.29 -2.37
CA SER A 155 -15.18 2.43 -3.44
C SER A 155 -15.06 3.06 -4.82
N ARG A 156 -15.27 4.39 -4.93
CA ARG A 156 -15.02 5.13 -6.16
C ARG A 156 -13.56 5.03 -6.58
N ALA A 157 -12.64 5.31 -5.68
CA ALA A 157 -11.20 5.28 -5.98
C ALA A 157 -10.73 3.88 -6.44
N VAL A 158 -11.25 2.81 -5.81
CA VAL A 158 -11.00 1.43 -6.22
C VAL A 158 -11.60 1.14 -7.61
N SER A 159 -12.82 1.61 -7.87
CA SER A 159 -13.48 1.44 -9.17
C SER A 159 -12.74 2.19 -10.27
N ASP A 160 -12.36 3.44 -10.03
CA ASP A 160 -11.60 4.26 -10.98
C ASP A 160 -10.26 3.59 -11.31
N PHE A 161 -9.55 3.10 -10.30
CA PHE A 161 -8.31 2.35 -10.47
C PHE A 161 -8.51 1.09 -11.33
N TYR A 162 -9.53 0.31 -11.05
CA TYR A 162 -9.80 -0.91 -11.80
C TYR A 162 -10.18 -0.62 -13.26
N ASN A 163 -10.98 0.42 -13.50
CA ASN A 163 -11.35 0.88 -14.85
C ASN A 163 -10.11 1.34 -15.64
N ASP A 164 -9.21 2.06 -14.98
CA ASP A 164 -7.96 2.51 -15.58
C ASP A 164 -7.05 1.32 -15.97
N LEU A 165 -6.92 0.33 -15.09
CA LEU A 165 -6.21 -0.90 -15.43
C LEU A 165 -6.87 -1.66 -16.60
N GLN A 166 -8.20 -1.65 -16.71
CA GLN A 166 -8.92 -2.26 -17.83
C GLN A 166 -8.64 -1.52 -19.14
N GLU A 167 -8.69 -0.18 -19.14
CA GLU A 167 -8.35 0.65 -20.30
C GLU A 167 -6.97 0.30 -20.88
N HIS A 168 -6.01 0.01 -20.00
CA HIS A 168 -4.63 -0.31 -20.36
C HIS A 168 -4.32 -1.80 -20.49
N ASN A 169 -5.32 -2.70 -20.35
CA ASN A 169 -5.12 -4.16 -20.31
C ASN A 169 -4.09 -4.61 -19.24
N ALA A 170 -3.96 -3.88 -18.15
CA ALA A 170 -2.95 -4.07 -17.11
C ALA A 170 -3.48 -4.71 -15.82
N GLY A 171 -4.76 -5.12 -15.79
CA GLY A 171 -5.37 -5.70 -14.60
C GLY A 171 -4.99 -7.16 -14.30
N HIS A 172 -4.41 -7.87 -15.28
CA HIS A 172 -4.13 -9.31 -15.16
C HIS A 172 -3.01 -9.65 -14.16
N ASN A 173 -2.14 -8.70 -13.86
CA ASN A 173 -1.00 -8.84 -12.95
C ASN A 173 -1.13 -7.97 -11.69
N VAL A 174 -2.34 -7.52 -11.37
CA VAL A 174 -2.63 -6.73 -10.18
C VAL A 174 -3.63 -7.47 -9.29
N MET A 175 -3.30 -7.52 -8.01
CA MET A 175 -4.21 -7.90 -6.93
C MET A 175 -4.25 -6.80 -5.90
N LEU A 176 -5.42 -6.27 -5.63
CA LEU A 176 -5.66 -5.23 -4.64
C LEU A 176 -6.22 -5.87 -3.36
N LEU A 177 -5.56 -5.65 -2.25
CA LEU A 177 -6.05 -6.01 -0.92
C LEU A 177 -6.45 -4.74 -0.18
N VAL A 178 -7.72 -4.64 0.21
CA VAL A 178 -8.24 -3.62 1.11
C VAL A 178 -8.44 -4.25 2.49
N PHE A 179 -7.81 -3.71 3.51
CA PHE A 179 -7.84 -4.25 4.86
C PHE A 179 -7.84 -3.16 5.91
N THR A 180 -8.16 -3.52 7.14
CA THR A 180 -8.11 -2.66 8.33
C THR A 180 -7.39 -3.39 9.46
N GLU A 181 -6.83 -2.64 10.41
CA GLU A 181 -6.11 -3.16 11.56
C GLU A 181 -7.02 -3.55 12.73
N PHE A 182 -8.28 -3.13 12.73
CA PHE A 182 -9.25 -3.48 13.78
C PHE A 182 -10.64 -3.74 13.19
N GLY A 183 -11.45 -4.50 13.92
CA GLY A 183 -12.89 -4.62 13.70
C GLY A 183 -13.68 -3.64 14.57
N ARG A 184 -14.98 -3.86 14.67
CA ARG A 184 -15.88 -3.04 15.50
C ARG A 184 -16.67 -3.90 16.47
N ARG A 185 -16.94 -3.38 17.66
CA ARG A 185 -17.85 -3.99 18.63
C ARG A 185 -19.28 -3.99 18.10
N VAL A 186 -20.07 -4.97 18.54
CA VAL A 186 -21.48 -5.05 18.23
C VAL A 186 -22.28 -3.97 18.97
N HIS A 187 -21.83 -3.63 20.19
CA HIS A 187 -22.49 -2.65 21.03
C HIS A 187 -22.28 -1.22 20.50
N ASP A 188 -23.36 -0.51 20.29
CA ASP A 188 -23.39 0.92 19.95
C ASP A 188 -23.17 1.76 21.21
N ASN A 189 -22.23 2.72 21.15
CA ASN A 189 -21.93 3.64 22.24
C ASN A 189 -22.81 4.91 22.25
N GLY A 190 -23.87 4.94 21.44
CA GLY A 190 -24.81 6.07 21.29
C GLY A 190 -24.49 7.00 20.11
N SER A 191 -23.35 6.86 19.46
CA SER A 191 -22.95 7.67 18.29
C SER A 191 -22.09 6.92 17.29
N GLY A 192 -21.62 5.75 17.66
CA GLY A 192 -20.78 4.87 16.87
C GLY A 192 -20.45 3.60 17.64
N THR A 193 -19.34 2.98 17.32
CA THR A 193 -18.88 1.74 17.95
C THR A 193 -17.40 1.84 18.32
N ASP A 194 -17.02 1.17 19.39
CA ASP A 194 -15.61 1.02 19.77
C ASP A 194 -14.93 -0.06 18.92
N HIS A 195 -13.59 -0.16 19.02
CA HIS A 195 -12.84 -1.21 18.35
C HIS A 195 -13.20 -2.59 18.87
N GLY A 196 -13.22 -3.56 17.96
CA GLY A 196 -13.49 -4.96 18.24
C GLY A 196 -12.61 -5.90 17.44
N SER A 197 -12.79 -7.20 17.62
CA SER A 197 -11.92 -8.22 17.05
C SER A 197 -12.32 -8.68 15.66
N GLY A 198 -13.59 -8.65 15.30
CA GLY A 198 -14.11 -9.09 14.00
C GLY A 198 -14.17 -7.96 12.98
N GLY A 199 -13.56 -8.18 11.83
CA GLY A 199 -13.54 -7.23 10.71
C GLY A 199 -13.69 -7.93 9.36
N HIS A 200 -13.46 -7.21 8.28
CA HIS A 200 -13.52 -7.74 6.92
C HIS A 200 -12.36 -7.19 6.09
N ALA A 201 -12.04 -7.91 5.02
CA ALA A 201 -11.11 -7.48 4.00
C ALA A 201 -11.71 -7.72 2.61
N PHE A 202 -11.25 -6.99 1.61
CA PHE A 202 -11.63 -7.21 0.22
C PHE A 202 -10.39 -7.56 -0.59
N VAL A 203 -10.50 -8.60 -1.42
CA VAL A 203 -9.50 -8.95 -2.42
C VAL A 203 -10.12 -8.73 -3.80
N ILE A 204 -9.47 -7.93 -4.62
CA ILE A 204 -9.99 -7.49 -5.92
C ILE A 204 -8.91 -7.73 -6.97
N GLY A 205 -9.27 -8.38 -8.08
CA GLY A 205 -8.36 -8.66 -9.19
C GLY A 205 -8.94 -9.67 -10.18
N GLN A 206 -8.37 -9.73 -11.37
CA GLN A 206 -8.86 -10.66 -12.41
C GLN A 206 -8.64 -12.13 -12.07
N ALA A 207 -7.63 -12.44 -11.23
CA ALA A 207 -7.34 -13.78 -10.77
C ALA A 207 -8.21 -14.23 -9.59
N VAL A 208 -9.05 -13.33 -9.05
CA VAL A 208 -9.85 -13.59 -7.86
C VAL A 208 -11.19 -14.21 -8.26
N LYS A 209 -11.50 -15.36 -7.69
CA LYS A 209 -12.84 -15.95 -7.74
C LYS A 209 -13.76 -15.12 -6.84
N GLY A 210 -14.74 -14.44 -7.42
CA GLY A 210 -15.69 -13.62 -6.67
C GLY A 210 -16.53 -14.45 -5.71
N GLY A 211 -16.81 -13.92 -4.51
CA GLY A 211 -17.63 -14.59 -3.51
C GLY A 211 -17.36 -14.11 -2.09
N LEU A 212 -18.07 -14.68 -1.13
CA LEU A 212 -17.84 -14.52 0.29
C LEU A 212 -17.01 -15.71 0.80
N TYR A 213 -15.86 -15.43 1.37
CA TYR A 213 -14.94 -16.43 1.93
C TYR A 213 -14.92 -16.28 3.46
N GLY A 214 -15.83 -16.97 4.10
CA GLY A 214 -16.07 -16.95 5.54
C GLY A 214 -17.56 -17.03 5.84
N GLU A 215 -17.88 -17.12 7.11
CA GLU A 215 -19.26 -17.07 7.60
C GLU A 215 -19.58 -15.67 8.09
N TYR A 216 -20.81 -15.21 7.89
CA TYR A 216 -21.23 -13.95 8.47
C TYR A 216 -21.28 -14.10 10.00
N PRO A 217 -20.55 -13.28 10.78
CA PRO A 217 -20.47 -13.46 12.22
C PRO A 217 -21.84 -13.19 12.86
N SER A 218 -22.19 -14.00 13.87
CA SER A 218 -23.43 -13.84 14.60
C SER A 218 -23.44 -12.57 15.47
N LEU A 219 -24.57 -11.89 15.52
CA LEU A 219 -24.83 -10.76 16.43
C LEU A 219 -25.53 -11.20 17.73
N GLU A 220 -25.85 -12.51 17.87
CA GLU A 220 -26.49 -13.03 19.10
C GLU A 220 -25.51 -12.96 20.27
N GLU A 221 -25.94 -12.41 21.40
CA GLU A 221 -25.11 -12.12 22.57
C GLU A 221 -24.34 -13.35 23.08
N ASN A 222 -24.97 -14.52 23.09
CA ASN A 222 -24.37 -15.78 23.51
C ASN A 222 -23.37 -16.38 22.52
N LYS A 223 -23.21 -15.76 21.34
CA LYS A 223 -22.25 -16.15 20.31
C LYS A 223 -21.13 -15.10 20.12
N LEU A 224 -21.13 -14.05 20.92
CA LEU A 224 -20.08 -13.05 20.91
C LEU A 224 -18.91 -13.50 21.79
N LEU A 225 -17.71 -13.02 21.42
CA LEU A 225 -16.48 -13.19 22.21
C LEU A 225 -16.33 -11.96 23.11
N GLU A 226 -16.77 -12.08 24.38
CA GLU A 226 -16.73 -10.98 25.35
C GLU A 226 -17.36 -9.66 24.84
N GLY A 227 -18.46 -9.79 24.08
CA GLY A 227 -19.18 -8.66 23.48
C GLY A 227 -18.66 -8.25 22.10
N ASP A 228 -17.65 -8.91 21.58
CA ASP A 228 -17.11 -8.70 20.23
C ASP A 228 -17.63 -9.73 19.24
N LEU A 229 -17.53 -9.39 17.94
CA LEU A 229 -17.75 -10.35 16.87
C LEU A 229 -16.72 -11.47 16.97
N HIS A 230 -17.17 -12.72 16.91
CA HIS A 230 -16.27 -13.85 16.81
C HIS A 230 -15.76 -13.94 15.37
N PHE A 231 -14.45 -13.76 15.14
CA PHE A 231 -13.86 -13.96 13.82
C PHE A 231 -13.85 -15.44 13.44
N ASN A 232 -14.08 -15.76 12.19
CA ASN A 232 -14.13 -17.14 11.66
C ASN A 232 -12.99 -17.48 10.72
N ASN A 233 -12.21 -16.49 10.31
CA ASN A 233 -10.98 -16.69 9.56
C ASN A 233 -9.84 -15.92 10.20
N ASP A 234 -8.67 -16.55 10.29
CA ASP A 234 -7.45 -15.86 10.68
C ASP A 234 -6.92 -15.06 9.49
N PHE A 235 -6.65 -13.76 9.69
CA PHE A 235 -6.12 -12.89 8.64
C PHE A 235 -4.79 -13.40 8.04
N ARG A 236 -4.03 -14.19 8.81
CA ARG A 236 -2.79 -14.80 8.33
C ARG A 236 -3.05 -15.88 7.27
N GLY A 237 -4.24 -16.50 7.27
CA GLY A 237 -4.70 -17.39 6.20
C GLY A 237 -4.92 -16.63 4.89
N LEU A 238 -5.51 -15.43 4.96
CA LEU A 238 -5.65 -14.53 3.82
C LEU A 238 -4.26 -14.15 3.25
N TYR A 239 -3.33 -13.73 4.09
CA TYR A 239 -1.97 -13.42 3.66
C TYR A 239 -1.24 -14.63 3.09
N SER A 240 -1.37 -15.81 3.71
CA SER A 240 -0.78 -17.05 3.21
C SER A 240 -1.29 -17.38 1.81
N THR A 241 -2.58 -17.21 1.56
CA THR A 241 -3.18 -17.43 0.23
C THR A 241 -2.55 -16.52 -0.82
N ILE A 242 -2.46 -15.22 -0.53
CA ILE A 242 -1.86 -14.25 -1.47
C ILE A 242 -0.38 -14.54 -1.68
N LEU A 243 0.38 -14.78 -0.61
CA LEU A 243 1.82 -15.04 -0.69
C LEU A 243 2.13 -16.30 -1.51
N GLU A 244 1.42 -17.39 -1.26
CA GLU A 244 1.73 -18.66 -1.91
C GLU A 244 1.10 -18.80 -3.29
N LYS A 245 -0.20 -18.50 -3.43
CA LYS A 245 -0.91 -18.72 -4.70
C LYS A 245 -0.70 -17.61 -5.72
N TRP A 246 -0.54 -16.36 -5.27
CA TRP A 246 -0.35 -15.22 -6.16
C TRP A 246 1.12 -14.84 -6.33
N MET A 247 1.88 -14.74 -5.23
CA MET A 247 3.27 -14.29 -5.28
C MET A 247 4.28 -15.42 -5.44
N GLY A 248 3.88 -16.69 -5.26
CA GLY A 248 4.75 -17.86 -5.36
C GLY A 248 5.79 -17.94 -4.24
N MET A 249 5.50 -17.39 -3.07
CA MET A 249 6.42 -17.28 -1.94
C MET A 249 5.98 -18.23 -0.82
N ASP A 250 6.94 -18.76 -0.04
CA ASP A 250 6.62 -19.49 1.20
C ASP A 250 6.08 -18.50 2.25
N ALA A 251 4.80 -18.67 2.63
CA ALA A 251 4.16 -17.82 3.61
C ALA A 251 4.62 -18.07 5.04
N LYS A 252 5.01 -19.31 5.36
CA LYS A 252 5.28 -19.75 6.74
C LYS A 252 6.26 -18.87 7.51
N PRO A 253 7.42 -18.48 6.97
CA PRO A 253 8.36 -17.60 7.69
C PRO A 253 7.84 -16.16 7.82
N ILE A 254 6.92 -15.73 6.94
CA ILE A 254 6.39 -14.36 6.90
C ILE A 254 5.28 -14.20 7.93
N VAL A 255 4.31 -15.13 7.94
CA VAL A 255 3.15 -15.09 8.85
C VAL A 255 3.43 -15.81 10.19
N ASN A 256 4.64 -16.33 10.37
CA ASN A 256 5.08 -17.05 11.58
C ASN A 256 4.18 -18.24 11.94
N GLY A 257 3.89 -19.09 10.96
CA GLY A 257 3.08 -20.29 11.18
C GLY A 257 2.44 -20.82 9.89
N THR A 258 1.60 -21.81 10.06
CA THR A 258 0.77 -22.39 8.96
C THR A 258 -0.69 -22.12 9.30
N PHE A 259 -1.40 -21.47 8.39
CA PHE A 259 -2.79 -21.07 8.56
C PHE A 259 -3.62 -21.59 7.41
N GLU A 260 -4.90 -21.85 7.69
CA GLU A 260 -5.86 -22.27 6.68
C GLU A 260 -5.97 -21.21 5.57
N GLN A 261 -5.77 -21.65 4.34
CA GLN A 261 -5.84 -20.79 3.17
C GLN A 261 -7.28 -20.70 2.64
N LEU A 262 -7.62 -19.56 2.08
CA LEU A 262 -8.91 -19.32 1.44
C LEU A 262 -8.82 -19.64 -0.06
N ASP A 263 -9.91 -20.16 -0.65
CA ASP A 263 -9.93 -20.61 -2.05
C ASP A 263 -10.44 -19.53 -3.02
N PHE A 264 -9.95 -18.31 -2.89
CA PHE A 264 -10.34 -17.20 -3.77
C PHE A 264 -9.40 -16.98 -4.97
N ILE A 265 -8.31 -17.75 -5.06
CA ILE A 265 -7.39 -17.78 -6.21
C ILE A 265 -7.41 -19.17 -6.83
#